data_63b945cb8e35efb24f45b3b619673829
#
_entry.id   63b945cb8e35efb24f45b3b619673829
#
_cell.length_a   1.000
_cell.length_b   1.000
_cell.length_c   1.000
_cell.angle_alpha   90.00
_cell.angle_beta   90.00
_cell.angle_gamma   90.00
#
_symmetry.space_group_name_H-M   'P 1'
#
loop_
_entity.id
_entity.type
_entity.pdbx_description
1 polymer ?
#
loop_
_entity_poly.entity_id
_entity_poly.type
_entity_poly.pdbx_seq_one_letter_code
_entity_poly.pdbx_strand_id
1 'polypeptide(L)'
;MTSPDSLANYYFDENEADKVIDFFSECLTHSTGQWRGKPFELLEWQIKYLRELFGWRRSDNGKRRYRQSALFISRKQGKTELAAAIALYCLHCENEPAAQCFNVAADTDQAALCFNAAKAMTENEIELSTRSEIYK
;
A
#
# COMPACT_ATOMS: atom_id res chain seq x y z
N MET A 1 -13.89 -27.70 17.22
CA MET A 1 -12.82 -26.69 17.19
C MET A 1 -12.56 -26.35 15.76
N THR A 2 -12.94 -25.14 15.34
CA THR A 2 -12.63 -24.66 13.98
C THR A 2 -11.14 -24.33 13.88
N SER A 3 -10.49 -24.78 12.79
CA SER A 3 -9.13 -24.38 12.48
C SER A 3 -9.04 -22.85 12.45
N PRO A 4 -7.94 -22.22 12.93
CA PRO A 4 -7.74 -20.76 12.82
C PRO A 4 -7.87 -20.23 11.40
N ASP A 5 -7.71 -21.09 10.41
CA ASP A 5 -7.76 -20.76 8.99
C ASP A 5 -9.08 -21.15 8.30
N SER A 6 -10.11 -21.49 9.07
CA SER A 6 -11.40 -21.76 8.43
C SER A 6 -12.00 -20.48 7.86
N LEU A 7 -12.60 -20.56 6.67
CA LEU A 7 -13.27 -19.44 6.02
C LEU A 7 -14.36 -18.80 6.87
N ALA A 8 -14.92 -19.54 7.83
CA ALA A 8 -15.91 -19.03 8.78
C ALA A 8 -15.40 -17.92 9.71
N ASN A 9 -14.06 -17.81 9.87
CA ASN A 9 -13.43 -16.78 10.70
C ASN A 9 -13.11 -15.49 9.95
N TYR A 10 -13.38 -15.45 8.66
CA TYR A 10 -13.03 -14.33 7.80
C TYR A 10 -14.18 -13.95 6.87
N TYR A 11 -14.19 -12.70 6.48
CA TYR A 11 -15.13 -12.19 5.47
C TYR A 11 -14.40 -11.25 4.52
N PHE A 12 -14.95 -11.08 3.32
CA PHE A 12 -14.45 -10.12 2.36
C PHE A 12 -15.25 -8.82 2.47
N ASP A 13 -14.55 -7.73 2.74
CA ASP A 13 -15.14 -6.40 2.84
C ASP A 13 -14.89 -5.63 1.54
N GLU A 14 -15.93 -5.50 0.72
CA GLU A 14 -15.86 -4.76 -0.55
C GLU A 14 -15.48 -3.30 -0.34
N ASN A 15 -15.97 -2.67 0.72
CA ASN A 15 -15.66 -1.27 1.00
C ASN A 15 -14.17 -1.07 1.31
N GLU A 16 -13.57 -1.95 2.09
CA GLU A 16 -12.14 -1.89 2.37
C GLU A 16 -11.29 -2.22 1.14
N ALA A 17 -11.76 -3.13 0.30
CA ALA A 17 -11.11 -3.44 -0.97
C ALA A 17 -11.17 -2.27 -1.95
N ASP A 18 -12.31 -1.61 -2.06
CA ASP A 18 -12.47 -0.42 -2.92
C ASP A 18 -11.68 0.77 -2.40
N LYS A 19 -11.64 0.97 -1.10
CA LYS A 19 -10.91 2.07 -0.45
C LYS A 19 -9.43 2.09 -0.82
N VAL A 20 -8.75 0.95 -0.86
CA VAL A 20 -7.35 0.92 -1.28
C VAL A 20 -7.17 1.25 -2.75
N ILE A 21 -8.06 0.79 -3.61
CA ILE A 21 -8.02 1.11 -5.05
C ILE A 21 -8.27 2.60 -5.28
N ASP A 22 -9.25 3.17 -4.61
CA ASP A 22 -9.56 4.61 -4.69
C ASP A 22 -8.39 5.46 -4.21
N PHE A 23 -7.72 5.07 -3.13
CA PHE A 23 -6.54 5.77 -2.65
C PHE A 23 -5.44 5.83 -3.71
N PHE A 24 -5.16 4.73 -4.40
CA PHE A 24 -4.18 4.70 -5.48
C PHE A 24 -4.55 5.60 -6.66
N SER A 25 -5.82 5.57 -7.07
CA SER A 25 -6.27 6.33 -8.22
C SER A 25 -6.50 7.81 -7.95
N GLU A 26 -6.93 8.17 -6.75
CA GLU A 26 -7.29 9.55 -6.39
C GLU A 26 -6.16 10.32 -5.70
N CYS A 27 -5.32 9.65 -4.91
CA CYS A 27 -4.33 10.29 -4.06
C CYS A 27 -2.88 10.10 -4.52
N LEU A 28 -2.63 9.23 -5.47
CA LEU A 28 -1.25 8.92 -5.86
C LEU A 28 -0.94 9.24 -7.31
N THR A 29 0.30 9.63 -7.54
CA THR A 29 0.88 9.82 -8.87
C THR A 29 2.18 9.03 -8.98
N HIS A 30 2.60 8.73 -10.19
CA HIS A 30 3.91 8.11 -10.42
C HIS A 30 5.04 9.03 -9.97
N SER A 31 6.06 8.46 -9.33
CA SER A 31 7.17 9.20 -8.76
C SER A 31 8.36 9.35 -9.71
N THR A 32 8.50 8.47 -10.69
CA THR A 32 9.67 8.39 -11.56
C THR A 32 9.32 8.07 -13.01
N GLY A 33 10.32 8.24 -13.89
CA GLY A 33 10.23 7.86 -15.28
C GLY A 33 9.31 8.77 -16.11
N GLN A 34 8.92 8.27 -17.27
CA GLN A 34 8.02 8.98 -18.19
C GLN A 34 6.62 9.22 -17.63
N TRP A 35 6.24 8.49 -16.59
CA TRP A 35 4.93 8.57 -15.94
C TRP A 35 4.89 9.53 -14.75
N ARG A 36 6.02 10.15 -14.40
CA ARG A 36 6.13 11.06 -13.26
C ARG A 36 5.04 12.15 -13.30
N GLY A 37 4.34 12.28 -12.18
CA GLY A 37 3.26 13.25 -12.03
C GLY A 37 1.93 12.86 -12.67
N LYS A 38 1.87 11.74 -13.39
CA LYS A 38 0.62 11.18 -13.92
C LYS A 38 -0.10 10.36 -12.87
N PRO A 39 -1.44 10.28 -12.89
CA PRO A 39 -2.20 9.43 -11.99
C PRO A 39 -1.68 7.99 -11.99
N PHE A 40 -1.69 7.37 -10.81
CA PHE A 40 -1.25 6.00 -10.64
C PHE A 40 -2.31 5.03 -11.17
N GLU A 41 -2.17 4.61 -12.42
CA GLU A 41 -3.07 3.62 -13.03
C GLU A 41 -2.65 2.21 -12.63
N LEU A 42 -3.53 1.53 -11.90
CA LEU A 42 -3.30 0.16 -11.47
C LEU A 42 -3.54 -0.82 -12.62
N LEU A 43 -2.62 -1.75 -12.78
CA LEU A 43 -2.78 -2.90 -13.65
C LEU A 43 -3.77 -3.90 -13.02
N GLU A 44 -4.40 -4.73 -13.84
CA GLU A 44 -5.39 -5.69 -13.40
C GLU A 44 -4.88 -6.62 -12.28
N TRP A 45 -3.64 -7.13 -12.41
CA TRP A 45 -3.05 -7.98 -11.38
C TRP A 45 -2.76 -7.23 -10.08
N GLN A 46 -2.43 -5.94 -10.15
CA GLN A 46 -2.23 -5.08 -8.97
C GLN A 46 -3.55 -4.84 -8.25
N ILE A 47 -4.61 -4.58 -8.98
CA ILE A 47 -5.96 -4.43 -8.43
C ILE A 47 -6.35 -5.70 -7.67
N LYS A 48 -6.20 -6.86 -8.30
CA LYS A 48 -6.50 -8.15 -7.67
C LYS A 48 -5.67 -8.37 -6.40
N TYR A 49 -4.37 -8.14 -6.47
CA TYR A 49 -3.46 -8.28 -5.34
C TYR A 49 -3.86 -7.38 -4.16
N LEU A 50 -4.11 -6.11 -4.41
CA LEU A 50 -4.47 -5.15 -3.38
C LEU A 50 -5.84 -5.45 -2.76
N ARG A 51 -6.83 -5.81 -3.58
CA ARG A 51 -8.16 -6.18 -3.09
C ARG A 51 -8.12 -7.40 -2.19
N GLU A 52 -7.39 -8.43 -2.57
CA GLU A 52 -7.21 -9.63 -1.75
C GLU A 52 -6.46 -9.31 -0.44
N LEU A 53 -5.40 -8.51 -0.52
CA LEU A 53 -4.59 -8.17 0.65
C LEU A 53 -5.35 -7.36 1.69
N PHE A 54 -6.14 -6.38 1.27
CA PHE A 54 -6.81 -5.43 2.16
C PHE A 54 -8.30 -5.72 2.39
N GLY A 55 -8.95 -6.45 1.50
CA GLY A 55 -10.37 -6.73 1.57
C GLY A 55 -10.73 -7.83 2.57
N TRP A 56 -9.88 -8.83 2.74
CA TRP A 56 -10.14 -9.91 3.68
C TRP A 56 -9.94 -9.48 5.12
N ARG A 57 -11.00 -9.63 5.92
CA ARG A 57 -11.04 -9.20 7.32
C ARG A 57 -11.38 -10.37 8.26
N ARG A 58 -10.96 -10.23 9.50
CA ARG A 58 -11.29 -11.18 10.57
C ARG A 58 -12.69 -10.88 11.11
N SER A 59 -13.48 -11.92 11.29
CA SER A 59 -14.85 -11.77 11.81
C SER A 59 -14.89 -11.34 13.29
N ASP A 60 -13.83 -11.62 14.05
CA ASP A 60 -13.78 -11.32 15.50
C ASP A 60 -13.46 -9.83 15.80
N ASN A 61 -12.68 -9.16 14.97
CA ASN A 61 -12.21 -7.80 15.28
C ASN A 61 -12.18 -6.84 14.09
N GLY A 62 -12.54 -7.28 12.88
CA GLY A 62 -12.52 -6.47 11.66
C GLY A 62 -11.13 -6.11 11.13
N LYS A 63 -10.06 -6.61 11.75
CA LYS A 63 -8.69 -6.36 11.30
C LYS A 63 -8.37 -7.20 10.07
N ARG A 64 -7.30 -6.82 9.35
CA ARG A 64 -6.85 -7.55 8.17
C ARG A 64 -6.55 -9.02 8.47
N ARG A 65 -7.01 -9.91 7.59
CA ARG A 65 -6.66 -11.33 7.63
C ARG A 65 -5.17 -11.53 7.38
N TYR A 66 -4.65 -10.90 6.32
CA TYR A 66 -3.28 -11.07 5.89
C TYR A 66 -2.37 -10.06 6.57
N ARG A 67 -1.40 -10.56 7.33
CA ARG A 67 -0.35 -9.78 8.00
C ARG A 67 0.96 -9.79 7.24
N GLN A 68 1.11 -10.76 6.34
CA GLN A 68 2.29 -10.94 5.53
C GLN A 68 1.86 -11.23 4.10
N SER A 69 2.60 -10.69 3.16
CA SER A 69 2.48 -11.05 1.76
C SER A 69 3.85 -11.11 1.10
N ALA A 70 3.96 -11.92 0.07
CA ALA A 70 5.16 -12.00 -0.74
C ALA A 70 4.78 -11.78 -2.20
N LEU A 71 5.49 -10.87 -2.86
CA LEU A 71 5.26 -10.52 -4.24
C LEU A 71 6.50 -10.83 -5.07
N PHE A 72 6.39 -11.83 -5.93
CA PHE A 72 7.46 -12.26 -6.83
C PHE A 72 7.13 -11.85 -8.24
N ILE A 73 7.73 -10.77 -8.71
CA ILE A 73 7.54 -10.25 -10.06
C ILE A 73 8.89 -9.85 -10.65
N SER A 74 8.94 -9.78 -11.98
CA SER A 74 10.13 -9.41 -12.72
C SER A 74 10.59 -7.99 -12.40
N ARG A 75 11.84 -7.68 -12.68
CA ARG A 75 12.37 -6.31 -12.64
C ARG A 75 11.56 -5.39 -13.57
N LYS A 76 11.52 -4.10 -13.25
CA LYS A 76 10.82 -3.05 -14.01
C LYS A 76 9.30 -3.24 -14.09
N GLN A 77 8.71 -3.91 -13.10
CA GLN A 77 7.26 -4.08 -12.98
C GLN A 77 6.63 -3.11 -11.95
N GLY A 78 7.35 -2.08 -11.53
CA GLY A 78 6.83 -1.08 -10.61
C GLY A 78 6.78 -1.52 -9.14
N LYS A 79 7.60 -2.48 -8.72
CA LYS A 79 7.64 -2.97 -7.32
C LYS A 79 7.89 -1.88 -6.31
N THR A 80 8.86 -1.02 -6.56
CA THR A 80 9.26 0.05 -5.65
C THR A 80 8.12 1.06 -5.45
N GLU A 81 7.48 1.48 -6.53
CA GLU A 81 6.34 2.39 -6.45
C GLU A 81 5.13 1.75 -5.78
N LEU A 82 4.85 0.49 -6.08
CA LEU A 82 3.77 -0.27 -5.43
C LEU A 82 4.02 -0.40 -3.93
N ALA A 83 5.24 -0.76 -3.52
CA ALA A 83 5.63 -0.86 -2.11
C ALA A 83 5.51 0.50 -1.38
N ALA A 84 5.99 1.58 -2.00
CA ALA A 84 5.88 2.93 -1.47
C ALA A 84 4.41 3.34 -1.28
N ALA A 85 3.58 3.07 -2.27
CA ALA A 85 2.16 3.38 -2.24
C ALA A 85 1.40 2.57 -1.17
N ILE A 86 1.72 1.29 -0.99
CA ILE A 86 1.17 0.45 0.08
C ILE A 86 1.56 1.02 1.45
N ALA A 87 2.81 1.41 1.63
CA ALA A 87 3.28 2.02 2.88
C ALA A 87 2.52 3.31 3.21
N LEU A 88 2.31 4.18 2.23
CA LEU A 88 1.52 5.41 2.40
C LEU A 88 0.05 5.09 2.74
N TYR A 89 -0.54 4.11 2.08
CA TYR A 89 -1.90 3.66 2.40
C TYR A 89 -2.01 3.17 3.84
N CYS A 90 -1.10 2.31 4.28
CA CYS A 90 -1.08 1.80 5.64
C CYS A 90 -0.87 2.92 6.67
N LEU A 91 -0.06 3.92 6.34
CA LEU A 91 0.22 5.03 7.24
C LEU A 91 -0.96 6.00 7.38
N HIS A 92 -1.65 6.30 6.28
CA HIS A 92 -2.68 7.34 6.25
C HIS A 92 -4.12 6.83 6.34
N CYS A 93 -4.41 5.60 5.91
CA CYS A 93 -5.77 5.13 5.68
C CYS A 93 -6.20 3.93 6.53
N GLU A 94 -5.29 3.23 7.19
CA GLU A 94 -5.61 2.04 7.99
C GLU A 94 -6.11 2.35 9.41
N ASN A 95 -6.13 3.61 9.81
CA ASN A 95 -6.58 4.07 11.14
C ASN A 95 -5.89 3.36 12.32
N GLU A 96 -4.67 2.91 12.13
CA GLU A 96 -3.89 2.32 13.21
C GLU A 96 -3.25 3.42 14.07
N PRO A 97 -3.52 3.47 15.38
CA PRO A 97 -2.92 4.48 16.25
C PRO A 97 -1.40 4.37 16.28
N ALA A 98 -0.71 5.49 16.11
CA ALA A 98 0.76 5.55 16.09
C ALA A 98 1.41 4.57 15.10
N ALA A 99 0.82 4.43 13.91
CA ALA A 99 1.32 3.55 12.87
C ALA A 99 2.76 3.90 12.47
N GLN A 100 3.59 2.88 12.34
CA GLN A 100 4.97 3.01 11.88
C GLN A 100 5.21 2.07 10.70
N CYS A 101 5.75 2.61 9.62
CA CYS A 101 6.09 1.84 8.43
C CYS A 101 7.61 1.86 8.23
N PHE A 102 8.21 0.68 8.14
CA PHE A 102 9.63 0.52 7.94
C PHE A 102 9.91 -0.08 6.57
N ASN A 103 10.89 0.49 5.88
CA ASN A 103 11.41 -0.06 4.65
C ASN A 103 12.81 -0.61 4.89
N VAL A 104 13.00 -1.88 4.55
CA VAL A 104 14.25 -2.59 4.77
C VAL A 104 14.71 -3.20 3.44
N ALA A 105 15.97 -3.04 3.13
CA ALA A 105 16.60 -3.62 1.94
C ALA A 105 18.01 -4.13 2.26
N ALA A 106 18.68 -4.71 1.27
CA ALA A 106 20.03 -5.25 1.43
C ALA A 106 21.07 -4.17 1.78
N ASP A 107 20.84 -2.95 1.29
CA ASP A 107 21.69 -1.79 1.60
C ASP A 107 20.85 -0.51 1.69
N THR A 108 21.49 0.56 2.18
CA THR A 108 20.84 1.86 2.40
C THR A 108 20.35 2.49 1.09
N ASP A 109 21.10 2.35 0.02
CA ASP A 109 20.73 2.96 -1.26
C ASP A 109 19.48 2.32 -1.84
N GLN A 110 19.33 1.00 -1.72
CA GLN A 110 18.13 0.29 -2.14
C GLN A 110 16.93 0.63 -1.25
N ALA A 111 17.14 0.74 0.07
CA ALA A 111 16.08 1.17 0.98
C ALA A 111 15.62 2.59 0.66
N ALA A 112 16.54 3.49 0.30
CA ALA A 112 16.25 4.86 -0.07
C ALA A 112 15.36 4.98 -1.32
N LEU A 113 15.42 4.03 -2.25
CA LEU A 113 14.57 4.05 -3.44
C LEU A 113 13.08 4.06 -3.11
N CYS A 114 12.66 3.20 -2.20
CA CYS A 114 11.26 3.14 -1.77
C CYS A 114 10.86 4.39 -0.96
N PHE A 115 11.71 4.84 -0.06
CA PHE A 115 11.47 6.07 0.70
C PHE A 115 11.36 7.30 -0.23
N ASN A 116 12.24 7.43 -1.20
CA ASN A 116 12.21 8.54 -2.16
C ASN A 116 10.96 8.50 -3.04
N ALA A 117 10.48 7.33 -3.43
CA ALA A 117 9.23 7.17 -4.15
C ALA A 117 8.03 7.63 -3.28
N ALA A 118 7.97 7.21 -2.03
CA ALA A 118 6.93 7.63 -1.09
C ALA A 118 6.97 9.15 -0.84
N LYS A 119 8.16 9.71 -0.68
CA LYS A 119 8.39 11.14 -0.55
C LYS A 119 7.83 11.92 -1.75
N ALA A 120 8.20 11.51 -2.97
CA ALA A 120 7.74 12.15 -4.20
C ALA A 120 6.21 12.07 -4.35
N MET A 121 5.61 10.92 -4.04
CA MET A 121 4.16 10.77 -4.06
C MET A 121 3.48 11.71 -3.04
N THR A 122 4.05 11.84 -1.85
CA THR A 122 3.55 12.75 -0.80
C THR A 122 3.65 14.20 -1.22
N GLU A 123 4.77 14.62 -1.80
CA GLU A 123 5.00 15.98 -2.26
C GLU A 123 4.09 16.38 -3.43
N ASN A 124 3.70 15.42 -4.27
CA ASN A 124 2.85 15.64 -5.43
C ASN A 124 1.35 15.74 -5.10
N GLU A 125 0.95 15.35 -3.89
CA GLU A 125 -0.44 15.36 -3.46
C GLU A 125 -0.64 16.33 -2.29
N ILE A 126 -1.52 17.32 -2.48
CA ILE A 126 -1.73 18.41 -1.52
C ILE A 126 -2.21 17.87 -0.15
N GLU A 127 -3.15 16.94 -0.14
CA GLU A 127 -3.66 16.38 1.13
C GLU A 127 -2.59 15.60 1.88
N LEU A 128 -1.80 14.79 1.19
CA LEU A 128 -0.70 14.03 1.80
C LEU A 128 0.39 14.98 2.28
N SER A 129 0.75 15.97 1.48
CA SER A 129 1.76 16.97 1.83
C SER A 129 1.38 17.79 3.06
N THR A 130 0.11 18.19 3.16
CA THR A 130 -0.39 18.97 4.30
C THR A 130 -0.38 18.18 5.62
N ARG A 131 -0.57 16.86 5.54
CA ARG A 131 -0.60 15.96 6.70
C ARG A 131 0.76 15.37 7.06
N SER A 132 1.80 15.69 6.33
CA SER A 132 3.11 15.05 6.47
C SER A 132 4.23 16.06 6.64
N GLU A 133 5.20 15.72 7.51
CA GLU A 133 6.49 16.41 7.59
C GLU A 133 7.58 15.46 7.09
N ILE A 134 8.41 15.94 6.18
CA ILE A 134 9.45 15.12 5.58
C ILE A 134 10.80 15.59 6.11
N TYR A 135 11.46 14.72 6.86
CA TYR A 135 12.81 14.94 7.37
C TYR A 135 13.83 14.27 6.44
N LYS A 136 15.00 14.93 6.29
CA LYS A 136 16.13 14.40 5.50
C LYS A 136 17.06 13.58 6.40
#